data_a786aeed0b75058a811578f5773b9c54
#
_entry.id   a786aeed0b75058a811578f5773b9c54
#
_cell.length_a   1.000
_cell.length_b   1.000
_cell.length_c   1.000
_cell.angle_alpha   90.00
_cell.angle_beta   90.00
_cell.angle_gamma   90.00
#
_symmetry.space_group_name_H-M   'P 1'
#
loop_
_entity.id
_entity.type
_entity.pdbx_description
1 polymer ?
#
loop_
_entity_poly.entity_id
_entity_poly.type
_entity_poly.pdbx_seq_one_letter_code
_entity_poly.pdbx_strand_id
1 'polypeptide(L)'
;CALPISQLENAYNQLIQNVDTNGKKPASIQQYQAARQAIETQYNNAKSEAHQILENSNPSVNEVAQALQKVEAVQLKVNDAIHILQNKENNSALVTAKNQLQQSVNDQPLTTGMTQDSINKYEAKRNEAQSAIRNAEAVINNGDATAKQISDEKSKVEQALAHLNDAKQQLTADTTELQTAVQQLNRRGDTNNKKPRSINAYNKAIQSLETQITSAKDNANAVIQKPIRTVQEVNNALQQVNQLNQQLTEAINQLQPLSNNDALKAARLNLENKINQTVQTDGMTQQSIEAYQNAKRVAQNESNTALALINNGDADEQQITTETDRVNQQTTNLTQAINGLTVNKEPLETAKTALQNNIDQVPSTDGMTQQSV
;
A
#
# COMPACT_ATOMS: atom_id res chain seq x y z
N CYS A 1 -5.08 97.52 -28.56
CA CYS A 1 -5.68 96.93 -27.34
C CYS A 1 -6.06 95.44 -27.54
N ALA A 2 -6.15 94.94 -28.78
CA ALA A 2 -6.59 93.51 -28.93
C ALA A 2 -5.53 92.46 -28.51
N LEU A 3 -4.25 92.66 -28.71
CA LEU A 3 -3.18 91.75 -28.41
C LEU A 3 -2.98 91.46 -26.90
N PRO A 4 -2.93 92.47 -25.99
CA PRO A 4 -2.76 92.23 -24.60
C PRO A 4 -3.95 91.51 -23.92
N ILE A 5 -5.20 91.75 -24.34
CA ILE A 5 -6.40 91.15 -23.80
C ILE A 5 -6.50 89.67 -24.20
N SER A 6 -6.12 89.31 -25.44
CA SER A 6 -6.09 87.93 -25.90
C SER A 6 -4.99 87.10 -25.16
N GLN A 7 -3.87 87.76 -24.80
CA GLN A 7 -2.82 87.12 -24.00
C GLN A 7 -3.32 86.88 -22.59
N LEU A 8 -4.03 87.80 -21.99
CA LEU A 8 -4.63 87.60 -20.64
C LEU A 8 -5.68 86.50 -20.69
N GLU A 9 -6.53 86.43 -21.68
CA GLU A 9 -7.52 85.39 -21.85
C GLU A 9 -6.88 83.99 -21.95
N ASN A 10 -5.82 83.86 -22.80
CA ASN A 10 -5.11 82.64 -22.94
C ASN A 10 -4.42 82.18 -21.63
N ALA A 11 -3.78 83.15 -20.95
CA ALA A 11 -3.14 82.84 -19.64
C ALA A 11 -4.19 82.45 -18.54
N TYR A 12 -5.35 83.17 -18.51
CA TYR A 12 -6.45 82.83 -17.62
C TYR A 12 -6.99 81.42 -17.90
N ASN A 13 -7.24 81.10 -19.17
CA ASN A 13 -7.74 79.77 -19.57
C ASN A 13 -6.75 78.65 -19.21
N GLN A 14 -5.44 78.90 -19.29
CA GLN A 14 -4.41 77.95 -18.79
C GLN A 14 -4.43 77.84 -17.28
N LEU A 15 -4.58 78.95 -16.56
CA LEU A 15 -4.60 78.98 -15.11
C LEU A 15 -5.75 78.15 -14.50
N ILE A 16 -6.91 78.19 -15.13
CA ILE A 16 -8.14 77.52 -14.66
C ILE A 16 -8.28 76.07 -15.08
N GLN A 17 -7.32 75.57 -15.89
CA GLN A 17 -7.38 74.14 -16.33
C GLN A 17 -7.31 73.21 -15.14
N ASN A 18 -8.15 72.15 -15.18
CA ASN A 18 -8.09 71.07 -14.21
C ASN A 18 -6.88 70.22 -14.44
N VAL A 19 -6.17 69.89 -13.37
CA VAL A 19 -5.02 69.00 -13.41
C VAL A 19 -5.51 67.55 -13.16
N ASP A 20 -5.23 66.66 -14.14
CA ASP A 20 -5.56 65.27 -13.99
C ASP A 20 -4.53 64.58 -13.07
N THR A 21 -5.03 64.01 -11.98
CA THR A 21 -4.23 63.26 -11.02
C THR A 21 -4.41 61.71 -11.16
N ASN A 22 -5.20 61.25 -12.15
CA ASN A 22 -5.37 59.84 -12.40
C ASN A 22 -4.01 59.20 -12.77
N GLY A 23 -3.75 58.03 -12.25
CA GLY A 23 -2.48 57.31 -12.49
C GLY A 23 -1.24 57.95 -11.83
N LYS A 24 -1.42 58.97 -10.93
CA LYS A 24 -0.32 59.56 -10.17
C LYS A 24 -0.17 58.83 -8.82
N LYS A 25 1.06 58.89 -8.29
CA LYS A 25 1.39 58.36 -6.95
C LYS A 25 0.63 59.10 -5.85
N PRO A 26 -0.04 58.43 -4.90
CA PRO A 26 -0.79 59.05 -3.82
C PRO A 26 0.03 60.08 -3.02
N ALA A 27 1.27 59.77 -2.69
CA ALA A 27 2.16 60.71 -2.00
C ALA A 27 2.46 61.95 -2.80
N SER A 28 2.65 61.86 -4.13
CA SER A 28 2.87 63.00 -4.99
C SER A 28 1.60 63.85 -5.15
N ILE A 29 0.39 63.23 -5.14
CA ILE A 29 -0.88 63.97 -5.12
C ILE A 29 -1.03 64.76 -3.84
N GLN A 30 -0.71 64.20 -2.67
CA GLN A 30 -0.73 64.92 -1.40
C GLN A 30 0.22 66.12 -1.40
N GLN A 31 1.45 65.93 -1.88
CA GLN A 31 2.42 67.04 -2.03
C GLN A 31 1.94 68.10 -3.00
N TYR A 32 1.39 67.74 -4.15
CA TYR A 32 0.74 68.66 -5.09
C TYR A 32 -0.38 69.43 -4.43
N GLN A 33 -1.30 68.78 -3.72
CA GLN A 33 -2.41 69.43 -3.00
C GLN A 33 -1.91 70.41 -1.96
N ALA A 34 -0.88 70.05 -1.19
CA ALA A 34 -0.27 70.97 -0.22
C ALA A 34 0.37 72.20 -0.89
N ALA A 35 1.08 72.02 -2.00
CA ALA A 35 1.64 73.10 -2.78
C ALA A 35 0.56 73.99 -3.40
N ARG A 36 -0.54 73.39 -3.88
CA ARG A 36 -1.72 74.16 -4.36
C ARG A 36 -2.38 74.96 -3.25
N GLN A 37 -2.55 74.42 -2.08
CA GLN A 37 -3.11 75.11 -0.92
C GLN A 37 -2.25 76.27 -0.49
N ALA A 38 -0.93 76.16 -0.52
CA ALA A 38 0.00 77.24 -0.14
C ALA A 38 -0.11 78.47 -1.04
N ILE A 39 -0.56 78.32 -2.27
CA ILE A 39 -0.77 79.43 -3.24
C ILE A 39 -2.27 79.78 -3.47
N GLU A 40 -3.16 79.19 -2.75
CA GLU A 40 -4.62 79.30 -2.98
C GLU A 40 -5.12 80.74 -2.98
N THR A 41 -4.70 81.55 -1.99
CA THR A 41 -5.07 82.94 -1.90
C THR A 41 -4.58 83.74 -3.13
N GLN A 42 -3.32 83.49 -3.54
CA GLN A 42 -2.74 84.15 -4.74
C GLN A 42 -3.47 83.73 -6.02
N TYR A 43 -3.79 82.45 -6.09
CA TYR A 43 -4.51 81.88 -7.26
C TYR A 43 -5.91 82.44 -7.36
N ASN A 44 -6.68 82.50 -6.26
CA ASN A 44 -8.02 83.06 -6.26
C ASN A 44 -8.07 84.56 -6.55
N ASN A 45 -7.09 85.31 -6.03
CA ASN A 45 -6.96 86.76 -6.31
C ASN A 45 -6.64 87.00 -7.79
N ALA A 46 -5.62 86.30 -8.35
CA ALA A 46 -5.24 86.45 -9.76
C ALA A 46 -6.38 86.01 -10.70
N LYS A 47 -7.06 84.90 -10.37
CA LYS A 47 -8.21 84.40 -11.13
C LYS A 47 -9.37 85.39 -11.10
N SER A 48 -9.75 85.92 -9.97
CA SER A 48 -10.85 86.86 -9.81
C SER A 48 -10.57 88.18 -10.52
N GLU A 49 -9.33 88.73 -10.35
CA GLU A 49 -8.92 90.00 -11.01
C GLU A 49 -8.86 89.83 -12.53
N ALA A 50 -8.30 88.77 -13.05
CA ALA A 50 -8.27 88.50 -14.50
C ALA A 50 -9.68 88.33 -15.07
N HIS A 51 -10.55 87.63 -14.39
CA HIS A 51 -11.95 87.47 -14.80
C HIS A 51 -12.71 88.80 -14.87
N GLN A 52 -12.56 89.63 -13.85
CA GLN A 52 -13.16 91.00 -13.85
C GLN A 52 -12.66 91.90 -15.01
N ILE A 53 -11.35 91.83 -15.31
CA ILE A 53 -10.76 92.57 -16.41
C ILE A 53 -11.25 92.05 -17.78
N LEU A 54 -11.40 90.71 -17.92
CA LEU A 54 -11.90 90.12 -19.18
C LEU A 54 -13.37 90.41 -19.43
N GLU A 55 -14.19 90.63 -18.34
CA GLU A 55 -15.58 91.04 -18.48
C GLU A 55 -15.77 92.56 -18.63
N ASN A 56 -14.71 93.37 -18.39
CA ASN A 56 -14.80 94.82 -18.51
C ASN A 56 -14.81 95.18 -20.04
N SER A 57 -15.81 95.92 -20.45
CA SER A 57 -15.95 96.31 -21.88
C SER A 57 -14.87 97.35 -22.33
N ASN A 58 -14.18 98.01 -21.39
CA ASN A 58 -13.18 99.02 -21.72
C ASN A 58 -12.01 99.04 -20.73
N PRO A 59 -11.24 97.91 -20.55
CA PRO A 59 -10.12 97.84 -19.64
C PRO A 59 -8.94 98.68 -20.16
N SER A 60 -8.23 99.38 -19.26
CA SER A 60 -6.97 100.09 -19.64
C SER A 60 -5.84 99.08 -19.94
N VAL A 61 -4.88 99.49 -20.79
CA VAL A 61 -3.72 98.67 -21.13
C VAL A 61 -2.89 98.33 -19.90
N ASN A 62 -2.84 99.22 -18.93
CA ASN A 62 -2.14 98.97 -17.64
C ASN A 62 -2.84 97.93 -16.76
N GLU A 63 -4.16 97.97 -16.64
CA GLU A 63 -4.93 96.96 -15.90
C GLU A 63 -4.75 95.58 -16.51
N VAL A 64 -4.85 95.47 -17.84
CA VAL A 64 -4.63 94.17 -18.54
C VAL A 64 -3.21 93.67 -18.30
N ALA A 65 -2.19 94.55 -18.41
CA ALA A 65 -0.79 94.16 -18.24
C ALA A 65 -0.50 93.69 -16.77
N GLN A 66 -1.05 94.40 -15.77
CA GLN A 66 -0.92 94.04 -14.38
C GLN A 66 -1.62 92.67 -14.05
N ALA A 67 -2.81 92.50 -14.61
CA ALA A 67 -3.54 91.23 -14.44
C ALA A 67 -2.80 90.04 -15.08
N LEU A 68 -2.30 90.28 -16.34
CA LEU A 68 -1.48 89.25 -17.01
C LEU A 68 -0.23 88.89 -16.23
N GLN A 69 0.53 89.88 -15.73
CA GLN A 69 1.71 89.60 -14.89
C GLN A 69 1.41 88.79 -13.65
N LYS A 70 0.28 89.06 -12.94
CA LYS A 70 -0.17 88.31 -11.79
C LYS A 70 -0.58 86.91 -12.15
N VAL A 71 -1.36 86.70 -13.24
CA VAL A 71 -1.73 85.39 -13.74
C VAL A 71 -0.52 84.56 -14.10
N GLU A 72 0.43 85.10 -14.86
CA GLU A 72 1.66 84.44 -15.23
C GLU A 72 2.54 84.06 -14.02
N ALA A 73 2.68 84.97 -13.03
CA ALA A 73 3.41 84.69 -11.80
C ALA A 73 2.79 83.54 -11.00
N VAL A 74 1.45 83.47 -10.94
CA VAL A 74 0.75 82.37 -10.26
C VAL A 74 0.78 81.10 -11.08
N GLN A 75 0.67 81.21 -12.41
CA GLN A 75 0.79 80.06 -13.32
C GLN A 75 2.16 79.34 -13.17
N LEU A 76 3.27 80.06 -12.99
CA LEU A 76 4.55 79.45 -12.69
C LEU A 76 4.50 78.63 -11.44
N LYS A 77 3.90 79.11 -10.37
CA LYS A 77 3.73 78.38 -9.10
C LYS A 77 2.83 77.16 -9.22
N VAL A 78 1.75 77.29 -10.05
CA VAL A 78 0.89 76.15 -10.39
C VAL A 78 1.66 75.08 -11.18
N ASN A 79 2.47 75.51 -12.13
CA ASN A 79 3.32 74.57 -12.90
C ASN A 79 4.36 73.86 -12.00
N ASP A 80 4.99 74.61 -11.08
CA ASP A 80 5.90 74.00 -10.07
C ASP A 80 5.18 72.97 -9.23
N ALA A 81 3.95 73.23 -8.81
CA ALA A 81 3.14 72.26 -8.08
C ALA A 81 2.81 71.02 -8.95
N ILE A 82 2.49 71.21 -10.23
CA ILE A 82 2.20 70.12 -11.17
C ILE A 82 3.43 69.24 -11.40
N HIS A 83 4.66 69.80 -11.41
CA HIS A 83 5.91 69.03 -11.58
C HIS A 83 6.21 68.09 -10.41
N ILE A 84 5.53 68.23 -9.25
CA ILE A 84 5.62 67.34 -8.11
C ILE A 84 4.94 65.98 -8.44
N LEU A 85 3.91 65.98 -9.31
CA LEU A 85 3.13 64.78 -9.64
C LEU A 85 3.98 63.72 -10.34
N GLN A 86 4.06 62.55 -9.76
CA GLN A 86 4.77 61.40 -10.30
C GLN A 86 3.79 60.33 -10.75
N ASN A 87 4.05 59.71 -11.88
CA ASN A 87 3.23 58.56 -12.34
C ASN A 87 3.48 57.36 -11.45
N LYS A 88 2.42 56.56 -11.24
CA LYS A 88 2.56 55.23 -10.66
C LYS A 88 3.48 54.38 -11.54
N GLU A 89 4.25 53.53 -10.91
CA GLU A 89 5.05 52.56 -11.63
C GLU A 89 4.16 51.47 -12.29
N ASN A 90 4.61 50.95 -13.40
CA ASN A 90 3.93 49.84 -14.04
C ASN A 90 4.17 48.53 -13.27
N ASN A 91 3.10 47.93 -12.72
CA ASN A 91 3.13 46.69 -12.00
C ASN A 91 2.51 45.49 -12.76
N SER A 92 2.20 45.67 -14.05
CA SER A 92 1.51 44.63 -14.84
C SER A 92 2.26 43.30 -14.89
N ALA A 93 3.59 43.33 -14.93
CA ALA A 93 4.42 42.12 -14.89
C ALA A 93 4.33 41.38 -13.53
N LEU A 94 4.26 42.15 -12.43
CA LEU A 94 4.03 41.54 -11.07
C LEU A 94 2.63 40.95 -10.97
N VAL A 95 1.60 41.63 -11.51
CA VAL A 95 0.23 41.11 -11.56
C VAL A 95 0.19 39.80 -12.33
N THR A 96 0.86 39.73 -13.49
CA THR A 96 0.95 38.50 -14.30
C THR A 96 1.63 37.36 -13.51
N ALA A 97 2.80 37.62 -12.91
CA ALA A 97 3.53 36.63 -12.12
C ALA A 97 2.69 36.14 -10.93
N LYS A 98 2.04 37.07 -10.19
CA LYS A 98 1.12 36.72 -9.08
C LYS A 98 -0.02 35.80 -9.55
N ASN A 99 -0.63 36.12 -10.70
CA ASN A 99 -1.73 35.31 -11.23
C ASN A 99 -1.27 33.91 -11.65
N GLN A 100 -0.07 33.76 -12.21
CA GLN A 100 0.53 32.46 -12.52
C GLN A 100 0.79 31.64 -11.25
N LEU A 101 1.30 32.28 -10.20
CA LEU A 101 1.52 31.62 -8.91
C LEU A 101 0.18 31.20 -8.28
N GLN A 102 -0.84 32.07 -8.33
CA GLN A 102 -2.18 31.76 -7.83
C GLN A 102 -2.79 30.56 -8.56
N GLN A 103 -2.62 30.49 -9.88
CA GLN A 103 -3.07 29.35 -10.66
C GLN A 103 -2.35 28.06 -10.24
N SER A 104 -1.04 28.12 -10.04
CA SER A 104 -0.28 26.95 -9.57
C SER A 104 -0.69 26.53 -8.14
N VAL A 105 -1.00 27.46 -7.23
CA VAL A 105 -1.52 27.16 -5.88
C VAL A 105 -2.88 26.47 -5.96
N ASN A 106 -3.74 26.86 -6.90
CA ASN A 106 -5.08 26.29 -7.08
C ASN A 106 -5.04 24.91 -7.75
N ASP A 107 -4.05 24.66 -8.59
CA ASP A 107 -3.80 23.36 -9.24
C ASP A 107 -3.12 22.42 -8.23
N GLN A 108 -3.95 21.74 -7.40
CA GLN A 108 -3.49 20.85 -6.36
C GLN A 108 -3.33 19.42 -6.90
N PRO A 109 -2.15 18.82 -6.78
CA PRO A 109 -1.95 17.42 -7.12
C PRO A 109 -2.66 16.50 -6.12
N LEU A 110 -3.04 15.30 -6.56
CA LEU A 110 -3.51 14.24 -5.67
C LEU A 110 -2.35 13.74 -4.81
N THR A 111 -2.54 13.73 -3.48
CA THR A 111 -1.53 13.28 -2.51
C THR A 111 -1.84 11.91 -1.91
N THR A 112 -2.99 11.31 -2.24
CA THR A 112 -3.36 9.96 -1.79
C THR A 112 -2.32 8.94 -2.25
N GLY A 113 -1.80 8.15 -1.31
CA GLY A 113 -0.77 7.14 -1.59
C GLY A 113 0.65 7.69 -1.73
N MET A 114 0.87 8.99 -1.46
CA MET A 114 2.20 9.58 -1.41
C MET A 114 2.83 9.46 -0.01
N THR A 115 4.15 9.56 0.07
CA THR A 115 4.84 9.57 1.37
C THR A 115 4.54 10.86 2.12
N GLN A 116 4.36 10.77 3.44
CA GLN A 116 4.08 11.94 4.27
C GLN A 116 5.18 13.00 4.19
N ASP A 117 6.44 12.60 4.03
CA ASP A 117 7.57 13.52 3.88
C ASP A 117 7.44 14.38 2.61
N SER A 118 7.09 13.77 1.47
CA SER A 118 6.90 14.51 0.21
C SER A 118 5.68 15.43 0.27
N ILE A 119 4.60 15.01 0.94
CA ILE A 119 3.41 15.83 1.18
C ILE A 119 3.77 17.05 2.03
N ASN A 120 4.48 16.87 3.13
CA ASN A 120 4.87 17.96 4.02
C ASN A 120 5.75 19.00 3.31
N LYS A 121 6.69 18.55 2.47
CA LYS A 121 7.52 19.44 1.64
C LYS A 121 6.69 20.24 0.64
N TYR A 122 5.76 19.60 -0.03
CA TYR A 122 4.84 20.26 -0.95
C TYR A 122 3.97 21.31 -0.23
N GLU A 123 3.37 20.96 0.91
CA GLU A 123 2.52 21.87 1.68
C GLU A 123 3.30 23.09 2.22
N ALA A 124 4.55 22.89 2.65
CA ALA A 124 5.41 23.98 3.07
C ALA A 124 5.62 24.98 1.91
N LYS A 125 5.91 24.48 0.69
CA LYS A 125 6.10 25.35 -0.49
C LYS A 125 4.80 25.99 -0.96
N ARG A 126 3.67 25.32 -0.81
CA ARG A 126 2.35 25.91 -1.06
C ARG A 126 2.05 27.06 -0.10
N ASN A 127 2.37 26.93 1.18
CA ASN A 127 2.21 27.99 2.18
C ASN A 127 3.15 29.19 1.90
N GLU A 128 4.40 28.95 1.48
CA GLU A 128 5.33 30.00 1.02
C GLU A 128 4.73 30.74 -0.19
N ALA A 129 4.19 30.02 -1.15
CA ALA A 129 3.55 30.59 -2.34
C ALA A 129 2.35 31.48 -1.98
N GLN A 130 1.48 31.03 -1.08
CA GLN A 130 0.36 31.84 -0.59
C GLN A 130 0.83 33.12 0.11
N SER A 131 1.96 33.07 0.83
CA SER A 131 2.53 34.25 1.48
C SER A 131 3.11 35.21 0.43
N ALA A 132 3.77 34.69 -0.60
CA ALA A 132 4.27 35.51 -1.73
C ALA A 132 3.12 36.20 -2.48
N ILE A 133 1.98 35.52 -2.68
CA ILE A 133 0.78 36.14 -3.28
C ILE A 133 0.29 37.33 -2.45
N ARG A 134 0.15 37.16 -1.13
CA ARG A 134 -0.30 38.26 -0.23
C ARG A 134 0.66 39.44 -0.25
N ASN A 135 1.97 39.19 -0.26
CA ASN A 135 2.99 40.23 -0.34
C ASN A 135 2.92 40.97 -1.70
N ALA A 136 2.78 40.23 -2.78
CA ALA A 136 2.62 40.79 -4.11
C ALA A 136 1.36 41.68 -4.19
N GLU A 137 0.23 41.24 -3.63
CA GLU A 137 -1.01 42.04 -3.55
C GLU A 137 -0.80 43.35 -2.78
N ALA A 138 -0.05 43.30 -1.67
CA ALA A 138 0.28 44.52 -0.94
C ALA A 138 1.09 45.52 -1.79
N VAL A 139 2.07 45.04 -2.55
CA VAL A 139 2.90 45.89 -3.45
C VAL A 139 2.04 46.38 -4.63
N ILE A 140 1.23 45.55 -5.25
CA ILE A 140 0.33 45.93 -6.38
C ILE A 140 -0.65 47.01 -5.95
N ASN A 141 -1.19 46.93 -4.75
CA ASN A 141 -2.17 47.87 -4.18
C ASN A 141 -1.49 49.15 -3.65
N ASN A 142 -0.18 49.14 -3.44
CA ASN A 142 0.56 50.32 -3.02
C ASN A 142 0.83 51.22 -4.23
N GLY A 143 0.02 52.33 -4.36
CA GLY A 143 0.17 53.32 -5.40
C GLY A 143 1.49 54.05 -5.40
N ASP A 144 2.23 54.04 -4.28
CA ASP A 144 3.55 54.67 -4.12
C ASP A 144 4.71 53.68 -4.30
N ALA A 145 4.43 52.40 -4.65
CA ALA A 145 5.49 51.41 -4.88
C ALA A 145 6.51 51.89 -5.91
N THR A 146 7.80 51.67 -5.60
CA THR A 146 8.89 51.98 -6.51
C THR A 146 9.09 50.86 -7.54
N ALA A 147 9.69 51.17 -8.69
CA ALA A 147 10.06 50.18 -9.70
C ALA A 147 10.91 49.04 -9.09
N LYS A 148 11.82 49.38 -8.17
CA LYS A 148 12.63 48.39 -7.45
C LYS A 148 11.80 47.45 -6.59
N GLN A 149 10.85 47.98 -5.76
CA GLN A 149 9.97 47.18 -4.95
C GLN A 149 9.14 46.22 -5.78
N ILE A 150 8.59 46.70 -6.92
CA ILE A 150 7.81 45.88 -7.86
C ILE A 150 8.67 44.78 -8.47
N SER A 151 9.90 45.08 -8.90
CA SER A 151 10.84 44.12 -9.48
C SER A 151 11.32 43.07 -8.46
N ASP A 152 11.68 43.52 -7.27
CA ASP A 152 12.12 42.61 -6.19
C ASP A 152 10.99 41.63 -5.81
N GLU A 153 9.74 42.13 -5.68
CA GLU A 153 8.61 41.31 -5.32
C GLU A 153 8.22 40.35 -6.45
N LYS A 154 8.30 40.79 -7.74
CA LYS A 154 8.12 39.92 -8.90
C LYS A 154 9.10 38.73 -8.86
N SER A 155 10.37 39.00 -8.57
CA SER A 155 11.40 37.95 -8.47
C SER A 155 11.09 36.95 -7.37
N LYS A 156 10.58 37.39 -6.21
CA LYS A 156 10.15 36.49 -5.11
C LYS A 156 8.97 35.60 -5.51
N VAL A 157 7.99 36.18 -6.21
CA VAL A 157 6.82 35.45 -6.75
C VAL A 157 7.25 34.37 -7.74
N GLU A 158 8.17 34.72 -8.65
CA GLU A 158 8.71 33.76 -9.64
C GLU A 158 9.49 32.64 -8.97
N GLN A 159 10.30 32.95 -7.92
CA GLN A 159 11.00 31.93 -7.12
C GLN A 159 10.00 31.03 -6.38
N ALA A 160 8.97 31.59 -5.75
CA ALA A 160 7.93 30.82 -5.08
C ALA A 160 7.19 29.88 -6.04
N LEU A 161 6.93 30.33 -7.28
CA LEU A 161 6.34 29.50 -8.33
C LEU A 161 7.26 28.33 -8.72
N ALA A 162 8.55 28.61 -8.90
CA ALA A 162 9.53 27.57 -9.24
C ALA A 162 9.63 26.53 -8.11
N HIS A 163 9.72 26.97 -6.84
CA HIS A 163 9.79 26.08 -5.68
C HIS A 163 8.53 25.24 -5.51
N LEU A 164 7.34 25.83 -5.74
CA LEU A 164 6.08 25.09 -5.66
C LEU A 164 5.99 24.01 -6.76
N ASN A 165 6.36 24.37 -7.99
CA ASN A 165 6.34 23.41 -9.10
C ASN A 165 7.36 22.29 -8.91
N ASP A 166 8.56 22.59 -8.40
CA ASP A 166 9.55 21.57 -8.04
C ASP A 166 9.02 20.63 -6.94
N ALA A 167 8.42 21.19 -5.88
CA ALA A 167 7.83 20.38 -4.80
C ALA A 167 6.68 19.50 -5.30
N LYS A 168 5.87 19.94 -6.27
CA LYS A 168 4.85 19.10 -6.93
C LYS A 168 5.49 17.91 -7.67
N GLN A 169 6.59 18.14 -8.38
CA GLN A 169 7.31 17.09 -9.10
C GLN A 169 8.03 16.11 -8.18
N GLN A 170 8.36 16.51 -6.96
CA GLN A 170 9.02 15.66 -5.95
C GLN A 170 8.04 14.84 -5.10
N LEU A 171 6.73 14.94 -5.35
CA LEU A 171 5.76 14.04 -4.72
C LEU A 171 6.06 12.60 -5.15
N THR A 172 6.21 11.71 -4.17
CA THR A 172 6.61 10.32 -4.41
C THR A 172 5.72 9.36 -3.65
N ALA A 173 5.33 8.25 -4.31
CA ALA A 173 4.43 7.27 -3.74
C ALA A 173 5.07 6.50 -2.57
N ASP A 174 4.25 6.12 -1.59
CA ASP A 174 4.63 5.23 -0.48
C ASP A 174 4.76 3.79 -0.99
N THR A 175 5.82 3.11 -0.53
CA THR A 175 6.12 1.72 -0.90
C THR A 175 6.05 0.74 0.27
N THR A 176 5.58 1.15 1.42
CA THR A 176 5.57 0.33 2.64
C THR A 176 4.81 -0.98 2.44
N GLU A 177 3.65 -0.92 1.81
CA GLU A 177 2.84 -2.09 1.50
C GLU A 177 3.53 -3.01 0.49
N LEU A 178 4.12 -2.43 -0.57
CA LEU A 178 4.88 -3.17 -1.58
C LEU A 178 6.08 -3.89 -0.95
N GLN A 179 6.84 -3.22 -0.08
CA GLN A 179 7.96 -3.83 0.64
C GLN A 179 7.51 -5.03 1.48
N THR A 180 6.41 -4.88 2.21
CA THR A 180 5.82 -5.97 3.01
C THR A 180 5.40 -7.14 2.13
N ALA A 181 4.73 -6.86 1.01
CA ALA A 181 4.30 -7.90 0.07
C ALA A 181 5.47 -8.64 -0.57
N VAL A 182 6.55 -7.94 -0.92
CA VAL A 182 7.79 -8.55 -1.43
C VAL A 182 8.44 -9.48 -0.41
N GLN A 183 8.46 -9.11 0.87
CA GLN A 183 8.96 -9.97 1.93
C GLN A 183 8.16 -11.27 2.06
N GLN A 184 6.84 -11.21 1.86
CA GLN A 184 5.97 -12.38 1.90
C GLN A 184 6.27 -13.40 0.79
N LEU A 185 6.86 -13.01 -0.34
CA LEU A 185 7.30 -13.92 -1.40
C LEU A 185 8.46 -14.85 -0.97
N ASN A 186 9.09 -14.60 0.19
CA ASN A 186 10.13 -15.49 0.75
C ASN A 186 9.53 -16.64 1.58
N ARG A 187 8.22 -16.65 1.83
CA ARG A 187 7.58 -17.73 2.61
C ARG A 187 7.74 -19.06 1.91
N ARG A 188 7.94 -20.10 2.68
CA ARG A 188 7.94 -21.50 2.23
C ARG A 188 7.09 -22.32 3.18
N GLY A 189 6.47 -23.37 2.67
CA GLY A 189 5.70 -24.32 3.45
C GLY A 189 6.62 -25.22 4.27
N ASP A 190 6.22 -25.57 5.49
CA ASP A 190 6.85 -26.60 6.28
C ASP A 190 6.45 -27.98 5.73
N THR A 191 7.44 -28.73 5.23
CA THR A 191 7.25 -30.08 4.67
C THR A 191 7.40 -31.21 5.71
N ASN A 192 7.77 -30.89 6.95
CA ASN A 192 7.89 -31.88 8.00
C ASN A 192 6.52 -32.51 8.30
N ASN A 193 6.49 -33.82 8.46
CA ASN A 193 5.28 -34.59 8.73
C ASN A 193 4.14 -34.36 7.72
N LYS A 194 4.49 -34.14 6.45
CA LYS A 194 3.55 -34.03 5.34
C LYS A 194 3.60 -35.27 4.46
N LYS A 195 2.48 -35.52 3.76
CA LYS A 195 2.39 -36.63 2.80
C LYS A 195 3.36 -36.43 1.61
N PRO A 196 4.15 -37.43 1.23
CA PRO A 196 5.12 -37.35 0.14
C PRO A 196 4.54 -36.82 -1.18
N ARG A 197 3.32 -37.26 -1.55
CA ARG A 197 2.61 -36.76 -2.74
C ARG A 197 2.34 -35.25 -2.66
N SER A 198 1.91 -34.75 -1.50
CA SER A 198 1.64 -33.33 -1.29
C SER A 198 2.93 -32.50 -1.31
N ILE A 199 4.02 -33.02 -0.78
CA ILE A 199 5.35 -32.40 -0.87
C ILE A 199 5.80 -32.27 -2.34
N ASN A 200 5.64 -33.36 -3.12
CA ASN A 200 6.00 -33.34 -4.53
C ASN A 200 5.16 -32.32 -5.32
N ALA A 201 3.85 -32.25 -5.07
CA ALA A 201 2.97 -31.26 -5.69
C ALA A 201 3.38 -29.83 -5.32
N TYR A 202 3.64 -29.57 -4.03
CA TYR A 202 4.13 -28.30 -3.53
C TYR A 202 5.46 -27.90 -4.17
N ASN A 203 6.47 -28.79 -4.20
CA ASN A 203 7.78 -28.50 -4.76
C ASN A 203 7.68 -28.18 -6.26
N LYS A 204 6.83 -28.89 -7.00
CA LYS A 204 6.58 -28.62 -8.42
C LYS A 204 5.91 -27.25 -8.62
N ALA A 205 4.95 -26.88 -7.78
CA ALA A 205 4.31 -25.57 -7.82
C ALA A 205 5.32 -24.46 -7.51
N ILE A 206 6.14 -24.61 -6.46
CA ILE A 206 7.20 -23.63 -6.12
C ILE A 206 8.19 -23.48 -7.27
N GLN A 207 8.66 -24.57 -7.85
CA GLN A 207 9.59 -24.53 -8.99
C GLN A 207 9.01 -23.76 -10.18
N SER A 208 7.72 -23.92 -10.47
CA SER A 208 7.05 -23.18 -11.55
C SER A 208 6.90 -21.69 -11.27
N LEU A 209 6.86 -21.29 -9.99
CA LEU A 209 6.72 -19.89 -9.57
C LEU A 209 8.07 -19.17 -9.42
N GLU A 210 9.19 -19.88 -9.26
CA GLU A 210 10.48 -19.31 -8.86
C GLU A 210 10.97 -18.20 -9.79
N THR A 211 10.87 -18.41 -11.11
CA THR A 211 11.27 -17.40 -12.11
C THR A 211 10.37 -16.16 -12.04
N GLN A 212 9.07 -16.35 -11.86
CA GLN A 212 8.11 -15.26 -11.76
C GLN A 212 8.31 -14.47 -10.44
N ILE A 213 8.55 -15.16 -9.33
CA ILE A 213 8.87 -14.58 -8.03
C ILE A 213 10.13 -13.72 -8.13
N THR A 214 11.19 -14.22 -8.74
CA THR A 214 12.44 -13.48 -8.93
C THR A 214 12.20 -12.21 -9.75
N SER A 215 11.53 -12.35 -10.90
CA SER A 215 11.22 -11.21 -11.78
C SER A 215 10.34 -10.17 -11.09
N ALA A 216 9.33 -10.60 -10.33
CA ALA A 216 8.46 -9.68 -9.59
C ALA A 216 9.20 -8.96 -8.45
N LYS A 217 10.12 -9.64 -7.75
CA LYS A 217 10.98 -9.01 -6.75
C LYS A 217 11.90 -7.96 -7.37
N ASP A 218 12.51 -8.26 -8.52
CA ASP A 218 13.41 -7.34 -9.21
C ASP A 218 12.65 -6.09 -9.67
N ASN A 219 11.46 -6.28 -10.27
CA ASN A 219 10.59 -5.19 -10.69
C ASN A 219 10.13 -4.34 -9.50
N ALA A 220 9.69 -4.97 -8.42
CA ALA A 220 9.26 -4.26 -7.22
C ALA A 220 10.41 -3.49 -6.57
N ASN A 221 11.60 -4.09 -6.47
CA ASN A 221 12.80 -3.43 -5.95
C ASN A 221 13.22 -2.24 -6.81
N ALA A 222 13.13 -2.35 -8.13
CA ALA A 222 13.39 -1.23 -9.04
C ALA A 222 12.44 -0.04 -8.77
N VAL A 223 11.15 -0.31 -8.54
CA VAL A 223 10.17 0.73 -8.15
C VAL A 223 10.49 1.30 -6.77
N ILE A 224 10.80 0.47 -5.78
CA ILE A 224 11.12 0.88 -4.40
C ILE A 224 12.36 1.80 -4.38
N GLN A 225 13.37 1.51 -5.19
CA GLN A 225 14.63 2.27 -5.24
C GLN A 225 14.54 3.56 -6.06
N LYS A 226 13.49 3.77 -6.84
CA LYS A 226 13.28 5.01 -7.56
C LYS A 226 13.20 6.20 -6.60
N PRO A 227 13.97 7.30 -6.83
CA PRO A 227 13.84 8.51 -6.00
C PRO A 227 12.44 9.13 -6.06
N ILE A 228 11.87 9.20 -7.25
CA ILE A 228 10.51 9.68 -7.51
C ILE A 228 9.76 8.58 -8.25
N ARG A 229 8.65 8.17 -7.70
CA ARG A 229 7.79 7.11 -8.24
C ARG A 229 6.32 7.48 -8.12
N THR A 230 5.54 7.03 -9.09
CA THR A 230 4.09 7.28 -9.13
C THR A 230 3.32 6.23 -8.36
N VAL A 231 2.13 6.58 -7.89
CA VAL A 231 1.19 5.62 -7.28
C VAL A 231 0.84 4.48 -8.24
N GLN A 232 0.75 4.79 -9.54
CA GLN A 232 0.48 3.79 -10.58
C GLN A 232 1.59 2.72 -10.67
N GLU A 233 2.87 3.13 -10.64
CA GLU A 233 4.00 2.20 -10.66
C GLU A 233 3.99 1.29 -9.43
N VAL A 234 3.75 1.86 -8.25
CA VAL A 234 3.68 1.09 -6.99
C VAL A 234 2.51 0.11 -7.02
N ASN A 235 1.32 0.55 -7.44
CA ASN A 235 0.13 -0.30 -7.51
C ASN A 235 0.30 -1.43 -8.53
N ASN A 236 0.90 -1.19 -9.68
CA ASN A 236 1.16 -2.23 -10.68
C ASN A 236 2.12 -3.30 -10.14
N ALA A 237 3.21 -2.88 -9.48
CA ALA A 237 4.15 -3.80 -8.86
C ALA A 237 3.50 -4.58 -7.70
N LEU A 238 2.71 -3.90 -6.86
CA LEU A 238 1.99 -4.52 -5.75
C LEU A 238 0.98 -5.57 -6.22
N GLN A 239 0.25 -5.28 -7.29
CA GLN A 239 -0.69 -6.24 -7.88
C GLN A 239 0.02 -7.51 -8.34
N GLN A 240 1.16 -7.41 -9.05
CA GLN A 240 1.94 -8.56 -9.48
C GLN A 240 2.44 -9.39 -8.30
N VAL A 241 2.98 -8.72 -7.28
CA VAL A 241 3.48 -9.38 -6.07
C VAL A 241 2.36 -10.07 -5.30
N ASN A 242 1.19 -9.45 -5.18
CA ASN A 242 0.04 -10.02 -4.48
C ASN A 242 -0.53 -11.25 -5.20
N GLN A 243 -0.59 -11.25 -6.53
CA GLN A 243 -0.98 -12.44 -7.30
C GLN A 243 -0.05 -13.62 -7.02
N LEU A 244 1.27 -13.40 -6.99
CA LEU A 244 2.24 -14.44 -6.67
C LEU A 244 2.17 -14.89 -5.20
N ASN A 245 1.90 -13.98 -4.25
CA ASN A 245 1.67 -14.32 -2.86
C ASN A 245 0.43 -15.21 -2.68
N GLN A 246 -0.61 -14.98 -3.46
CA GLN A 246 -1.79 -15.83 -3.49
C GLN A 246 -1.43 -17.23 -4.00
N GLN A 247 -0.77 -17.35 -5.16
CA GLN A 247 -0.34 -18.63 -5.74
C GLN A 247 0.60 -19.39 -4.80
N LEU A 248 1.50 -18.67 -4.12
CA LEU A 248 2.38 -19.25 -3.10
C LEU A 248 1.58 -19.79 -1.91
N THR A 249 0.57 -19.07 -1.46
CA THR A 249 -0.33 -19.50 -0.40
C THR A 249 -1.11 -20.75 -0.81
N GLU A 250 -1.61 -20.80 -2.05
CA GLU A 250 -2.30 -21.96 -2.60
C GLU A 250 -1.36 -23.18 -2.65
N ALA A 251 -0.12 -22.99 -3.09
CA ALA A 251 0.88 -24.04 -3.08
C ALA A 251 1.17 -24.57 -1.66
N ILE A 252 1.32 -23.67 -0.68
CA ILE A 252 1.55 -24.05 0.72
C ILE A 252 0.35 -24.82 1.29
N ASN A 253 -0.87 -24.42 0.94
CA ASN A 253 -2.11 -25.06 1.41
C ASN A 253 -2.31 -26.47 0.81
N GLN A 254 -1.60 -26.83 -0.26
CA GLN A 254 -1.61 -28.21 -0.78
C GLN A 254 -0.88 -29.22 0.11
N LEU A 255 -0.05 -28.75 1.05
CA LEU A 255 0.68 -29.61 1.97
C LEU A 255 -0.29 -30.26 2.97
N GLN A 256 -0.44 -31.59 2.86
CA GLN A 256 -1.30 -32.39 3.71
C GLN A 256 -0.50 -33.08 4.82
N PRO A 257 -0.96 -33.06 6.06
CA PRO A 257 -0.30 -33.79 7.14
C PRO A 257 -0.36 -35.29 6.90
N LEU A 258 0.60 -36.04 7.44
CA LEU A 258 0.51 -37.48 7.53
C LEU A 258 -0.74 -37.87 8.29
N SER A 259 -1.41 -38.95 7.85
CA SER A 259 -2.50 -39.55 8.64
C SER A 259 -1.96 -40.23 9.89
N ASN A 260 -2.71 -40.17 10.99
CA ASN A 260 -2.33 -40.89 12.21
C ASN A 260 -2.49 -42.41 12.01
N ASN A 261 -1.42 -43.17 12.22
CA ASN A 261 -1.39 -44.62 12.09
C ASN A 261 -1.08 -45.35 13.41
N ASP A 262 -1.21 -44.67 14.56
CA ASP A 262 -0.87 -45.25 15.88
C ASP A 262 -1.80 -46.41 16.26
N ALA A 263 -3.08 -46.33 15.92
CA ALA A 263 -4.03 -47.42 16.12
C ALA A 263 -3.64 -48.68 15.31
N LEU A 264 -3.22 -48.47 14.02
CA LEU A 264 -2.76 -49.58 13.18
C LEU A 264 -1.47 -50.21 13.70
N LYS A 265 -0.51 -49.39 14.16
CA LYS A 265 0.72 -49.87 14.82
C LYS A 265 0.41 -50.73 16.03
N ALA A 266 -0.51 -50.26 16.90
CA ALA A 266 -0.93 -51.00 18.10
C ALA A 266 -1.62 -52.31 17.75
N ALA A 267 -2.56 -52.31 16.79
CA ALA A 267 -3.24 -53.50 16.31
C ALA A 267 -2.26 -54.53 15.74
N ARG A 268 -1.31 -54.06 14.90
CA ARG A 268 -0.26 -54.90 14.29
C ARG A 268 0.64 -55.50 15.42
N LEU A 269 1.05 -54.73 16.41
CA LEU A 269 1.84 -55.26 17.51
C LEU A 269 1.09 -56.37 18.29
N ASN A 270 -0.22 -56.19 18.53
CA ASN A 270 -1.06 -57.20 19.14
C ASN A 270 -1.12 -58.49 18.30
N LEU A 271 -1.29 -58.34 16.99
CA LEU A 271 -1.28 -59.49 16.08
C LEU A 271 0.07 -60.20 16.07
N GLU A 272 1.18 -59.47 16.02
CA GLU A 272 2.52 -60.07 16.10
C GLU A 272 2.78 -60.81 17.41
N ASN A 273 2.35 -60.24 18.53
CA ASN A 273 2.44 -60.92 19.82
C ASN A 273 1.66 -62.26 19.82
N LYS A 274 0.48 -62.26 19.15
CA LYS A 274 -0.33 -63.48 19.00
C LYS A 274 0.32 -64.51 18.07
N ILE A 275 0.91 -64.06 16.94
CA ILE A 275 1.65 -64.92 16.00
C ILE A 275 2.85 -65.55 16.66
N ASN A 276 3.55 -64.85 17.52
CA ASN A 276 4.79 -65.28 18.18
C ASN A 276 4.51 -66.05 19.49
N GLN A 277 3.24 -66.17 19.90
CA GLN A 277 2.84 -66.97 21.05
C GLN A 277 3.25 -68.43 20.84
N THR A 278 3.90 -69.03 21.83
CA THR A 278 4.16 -70.48 21.84
C THR A 278 2.85 -71.23 22.02
N VAL A 279 2.51 -72.08 21.05
CA VAL A 279 1.31 -72.89 21.04
C VAL A 279 1.71 -74.37 20.96
N GLN A 280 1.26 -75.19 21.94
CA GLN A 280 1.50 -76.61 21.93
C GLN A 280 0.55 -77.30 20.95
N THR A 281 1.09 -78.02 20.01
CA THR A 281 0.32 -78.74 18.97
C THR A 281 0.50 -80.27 19.07
N ASP A 282 1.44 -80.72 19.93
CA ASP A 282 1.67 -82.14 20.12
C ASP A 282 0.44 -82.80 20.72
N GLY A 283 0.03 -83.90 20.10
CA GLY A 283 -1.16 -84.63 20.54
C GLY A 283 -2.51 -84.02 20.16
N MET A 284 -2.52 -82.98 19.32
CA MET A 284 -3.75 -82.40 18.78
C MET A 284 -4.16 -83.11 17.46
N THR A 285 -5.42 -82.95 17.07
CA THR A 285 -5.89 -83.47 15.79
C THR A 285 -5.26 -82.76 14.63
N GLN A 286 -4.93 -83.49 13.54
CA GLN A 286 -4.31 -82.92 12.34
C GLN A 286 -5.15 -81.76 11.75
N GLN A 287 -6.47 -81.94 11.73
CA GLN A 287 -7.39 -80.91 11.23
C GLN A 287 -7.31 -79.60 12.00
N SER A 288 -7.22 -79.66 13.36
CA SER A 288 -7.09 -78.49 14.20
C SER A 288 -5.72 -77.82 14.08
N ILE A 289 -4.67 -78.60 13.88
CA ILE A 289 -3.30 -78.10 13.61
C ILE A 289 -3.27 -77.38 12.28
N GLU A 290 -3.81 -77.92 11.21
CA GLU A 290 -3.92 -77.31 9.89
C GLU A 290 -4.70 -75.99 9.92
N ALA A 291 -5.83 -75.95 10.62
CA ALA A 291 -6.65 -74.71 10.83
C ALA A 291 -5.82 -73.63 11.54
N TYR A 292 -5.10 -73.97 12.61
CA TYR A 292 -4.21 -73.07 13.32
C TYR A 292 -3.07 -72.57 12.44
N GLN A 293 -2.37 -73.48 11.73
CA GLN A 293 -1.27 -73.09 10.83
C GLN A 293 -1.73 -72.18 9.71
N ASN A 294 -2.91 -72.46 9.12
CA ASN A 294 -3.49 -71.59 8.10
C ASN A 294 -3.84 -70.20 8.65
N ALA A 295 -4.50 -70.14 9.81
CA ALA A 295 -4.80 -68.85 10.48
C ALA A 295 -3.52 -68.08 10.79
N LYS A 296 -2.48 -68.75 11.30
CA LYS A 296 -1.16 -68.13 11.54
C LYS A 296 -0.52 -67.55 10.27
N ARG A 297 -0.54 -68.29 9.18
CA ARG A 297 -0.02 -67.82 7.87
C ARG A 297 -0.81 -66.59 7.37
N VAL A 298 -2.15 -66.60 7.47
CA VAL A 298 -2.97 -65.48 7.08
C VAL A 298 -2.67 -64.23 7.95
N ALA A 299 -2.53 -64.44 9.25
CA ALA A 299 -2.17 -63.39 10.21
C ALA A 299 -0.79 -62.77 9.91
N GLN A 300 0.20 -63.57 9.53
CA GLN A 300 1.53 -63.09 9.11
C GLN A 300 1.45 -62.23 7.83
N ASN A 301 0.65 -62.65 6.83
CA ASN A 301 0.45 -61.89 5.62
C ASN A 301 -0.21 -60.54 5.92
N GLU A 302 -1.24 -60.49 6.79
CA GLU A 302 -1.91 -59.27 7.19
C GLU A 302 -0.97 -58.30 7.96
N SER A 303 -0.12 -58.88 8.90
CA SER A 303 0.91 -58.05 9.57
C SER A 303 1.88 -57.40 8.59
N ASN A 304 2.27 -58.08 7.50
CA ASN A 304 3.12 -57.51 6.45
C ASN A 304 2.41 -56.44 5.65
N THR A 305 1.11 -56.63 5.34
CA THR A 305 0.27 -55.65 4.66
C THR A 305 0.14 -54.39 5.54
N ALA A 306 -0.16 -54.53 6.80
CA ALA A 306 -0.24 -53.42 7.76
C ALA A 306 1.10 -52.65 7.87
N LEU A 307 2.25 -53.39 7.91
CA LEU A 307 3.55 -52.74 7.89
C LEU A 307 3.80 -51.90 6.63
N ALA A 308 3.43 -52.41 5.48
CA ALA A 308 3.55 -51.69 4.23
C ALA A 308 2.70 -50.39 4.24
N LEU A 309 1.48 -50.46 4.78
CA LEU A 309 0.61 -49.29 4.91
C LEU A 309 1.12 -48.28 5.95
N ILE A 310 1.64 -48.75 7.10
CA ILE A 310 2.29 -47.91 8.13
C ILE A 310 3.45 -47.11 7.51
N ASN A 311 4.23 -47.73 6.62
CA ASN A 311 5.38 -47.11 5.97
C ASN A 311 4.99 -46.25 4.73
N ASN A 312 3.73 -46.33 4.30
CA ASN A 312 3.22 -45.52 3.20
C ASN A 312 2.81 -44.13 3.73
N GLY A 313 3.69 -43.13 3.58
CA GLY A 313 3.42 -41.74 3.98
C GLY A 313 2.22 -41.10 3.27
N ASP A 314 1.75 -41.65 2.15
CA ASP A 314 0.58 -41.13 1.43
C ASP A 314 -0.75 -41.83 1.82
N ALA A 315 -0.71 -42.80 2.78
CA ALA A 315 -1.91 -43.47 3.26
C ALA A 315 -2.94 -42.46 3.78
N ASP A 316 -4.19 -42.67 3.42
CA ASP A 316 -5.29 -41.88 3.96
C ASP A 316 -5.88 -42.51 5.24
N GLU A 317 -6.69 -41.73 5.95
CA GLU A 317 -7.29 -42.16 7.22
C GLU A 317 -8.23 -43.36 7.04
N GLN A 318 -8.96 -43.43 5.92
CA GLN A 318 -9.87 -44.53 5.63
C GLN A 318 -9.12 -45.83 5.37
N GLN A 319 -8.00 -45.77 4.61
CA GLN A 319 -7.13 -46.93 4.39
C GLN A 319 -6.59 -47.48 5.71
N ILE A 320 -6.10 -46.58 6.58
CA ILE A 320 -5.55 -46.93 7.89
C ILE A 320 -6.61 -47.55 8.76
N THR A 321 -7.82 -46.99 8.82
CA THR A 321 -8.91 -47.51 9.63
C THR A 321 -9.35 -48.88 9.12
N THR A 322 -9.55 -49.03 7.83
CA THR A 322 -9.93 -50.31 7.20
C THR A 322 -8.90 -51.41 7.50
N GLU A 323 -7.61 -51.10 7.38
CA GLU A 323 -6.54 -52.03 7.66
C GLU A 323 -6.46 -52.38 9.17
N THR A 324 -6.69 -51.40 10.05
CA THR A 324 -6.76 -51.61 11.48
C THR A 324 -7.83 -52.64 11.83
N ASP A 325 -9.02 -52.56 11.23
CA ASP A 325 -10.13 -53.49 11.42
C ASP A 325 -9.77 -54.88 10.93
N ARG A 326 -9.09 -55.00 9.75
CA ARG A 326 -8.61 -56.29 9.23
C ARG A 326 -7.60 -56.96 10.16
N VAL A 327 -6.61 -56.18 10.63
CA VAL A 327 -5.62 -56.69 11.60
C VAL A 327 -6.27 -57.18 12.89
N ASN A 328 -7.24 -56.44 13.41
CA ASN A 328 -8.01 -56.88 14.61
C ASN A 328 -8.82 -58.15 14.35
N GLN A 329 -9.44 -58.26 13.15
CA GLN A 329 -10.17 -59.46 12.74
C GLN A 329 -9.21 -60.66 12.65
N GLN A 330 -7.99 -60.53 12.06
CA GLN A 330 -7.03 -61.62 12.01
C GLN A 330 -6.50 -62.01 13.40
N THR A 331 -6.36 -61.06 14.32
CA THR A 331 -6.02 -61.36 15.72
C THR A 331 -7.13 -62.20 16.35
N THR A 332 -8.39 -61.91 16.09
CA THR A 332 -9.53 -62.69 16.58
C THR A 332 -9.54 -64.08 15.94
N ASN A 333 -9.37 -64.19 14.60
CA ASN A 333 -9.36 -65.45 13.87
C ASN A 333 -8.23 -66.37 14.39
N LEU A 334 -7.02 -65.83 14.55
CA LEU A 334 -5.89 -66.61 15.10
C LEU A 334 -6.15 -67.07 16.53
N THR A 335 -6.75 -66.21 17.38
CA THR A 335 -7.14 -66.57 18.74
C THR A 335 -8.17 -67.70 18.74
N GLN A 336 -9.17 -67.65 17.87
CA GLN A 336 -10.16 -68.71 17.73
C GLN A 336 -9.53 -70.01 17.26
N ALA A 337 -8.58 -69.97 16.30
CA ALA A 337 -7.89 -71.13 15.83
C ALA A 337 -7.00 -71.77 16.93
N ILE A 338 -6.34 -70.94 17.75
CA ILE A 338 -5.58 -71.45 18.90
C ILE A 338 -6.53 -72.16 19.91
N ASN A 339 -7.65 -71.51 20.24
CA ASN A 339 -8.64 -72.09 21.15
C ASN A 339 -9.39 -73.29 20.59
N GLY A 340 -9.40 -73.41 19.26
CA GLY A 340 -10.01 -74.54 18.52
C GLY A 340 -9.12 -75.77 18.40
N LEU A 341 -7.89 -75.74 18.94
CA LEU A 341 -7.02 -76.91 18.97
C LEU A 341 -7.70 -78.01 19.82
N THR A 342 -7.86 -79.17 19.22
CA THR A 342 -8.56 -80.33 19.86
C THR A 342 -7.62 -81.49 20.04
N VAL A 343 -7.63 -82.10 21.22
CA VAL A 343 -6.82 -83.27 21.53
C VAL A 343 -7.22 -84.44 20.63
N ASN A 344 -6.25 -85.13 20.06
CA ASN A 344 -6.47 -86.34 19.31
C ASN A 344 -6.68 -87.48 20.32
N LYS A 345 -7.91 -88.00 20.44
CA LYS A 345 -8.28 -89.06 21.33
C LYS A 345 -8.18 -90.45 20.63
N GLU A 346 -7.92 -90.47 19.32
CA GLU A 346 -7.90 -91.71 18.57
C GLU A 346 -6.86 -92.74 19.08
N PRO A 347 -5.64 -92.38 19.46
CA PRO A 347 -4.69 -93.35 20.09
C PRO A 347 -5.21 -93.88 21.37
N LEU A 348 -5.91 -93.08 22.19
CA LEU A 348 -6.46 -93.50 23.46
C LEU A 348 -7.68 -94.41 23.22
N GLU A 349 -8.57 -94.09 22.28
CA GLU A 349 -9.70 -94.94 21.93
C GLU A 349 -9.24 -96.27 21.31
N THR A 350 -8.20 -96.25 20.49
CA THR A 350 -7.55 -97.47 19.97
C THR A 350 -6.97 -98.33 21.11
N ALA A 351 -6.19 -97.76 21.99
CA ALA A 351 -5.63 -98.45 23.17
C ALA A 351 -6.71 -99.00 24.07
N LYS A 352 -7.76 -98.19 24.32
CA LYS A 352 -8.93 -98.63 25.13
C LYS A 352 -9.63 -99.84 24.48
N THR A 353 -9.86 -99.75 23.12
CA THR A 353 -10.47 -100.85 22.42
C THR A 353 -9.59 -102.10 22.44
N ALA A 354 -8.27 -102.00 22.24
CA ALA A 354 -7.34 -103.07 22.33
C ALA A 354 -7.32 -103.71 23.73
N LEU A 355 -7.37 -102.88 24.80
CA LEU A 355 -7.48 -103.32 26.18
C LEU A 355 -8.81 -104.03 26.39
N GLN A 356 -9.91 -103.47 25.91
CA GLN A 356 -11.25 -104.14 26.07
C GLN A 356 -11.27 -105.47 25.33
N ASN A 357 -10.75 -105.51 24.10
CA ASN A 357 -10.66 -106.80 23.39
C ASN A 357 -9.82 -107.83 24.13
N ASN A 358 -8.77 -107.45 24.81
CA ASN A 358 -7.97 -108.37 25.61
C ASN A 358 -8.73 -108.78 26.88
N ILE A 359 -9.51 -107.92 27.51
CA ILE A 359 -10.34 -108.23 28.67
C ILE A 359 -11.45 -109.23 28.30
N ASP A 360 -12.08 -108.98 27.10
CA ASP A 360 -13.19 -109.81 26.61
C ASP A 360 -12.72 -111.20 26.11
N GLN A 361 -11.41 -111.40 25.94
CA GLN A 361 -10.84 -112.73 25.64
C GLN A 361 -10.90 -113.56 26.89
N VAL A 362 -11.94 -114.38 27.03
CA VAL A 362 -12.03 -115.35 28.10
C VAL A 362 -10.99 -116.47 27.86
N PRO A 363 -9.98 -116.59 28.64
CA PRO A 363 -9.07 -117.68 28.48
C PRO A 363 -9.78 -119.09 28.69
N SER A 364 -9.54 -119.99 27.74
CA SER A 364 -10.04 -121.37 28.00
C SER A 364 -9.39 -121.95 29.26
N THR A 365 -10.23 -122.32 30.16
CA THR A 365 -9.78 -122.97 31.44
C THR A 365 -9.80 -124.46 31.36
N ASP A 366 -10.12 -125.03 30.20
CA ASP A 366 -10.12 -126.51 29.98
C ASP A 366 -8.74 -127.10 30.23
N GLY A 367 -8.65 -128.01 31.19
CA GLY A 367 -7.40 -128.62 31.57
C GLY A 367 -6.53 -127.88 32.58
N MET A 368 -7.00 -126.70 33.09
CA MET A 368 -6.31 -125.98 34.08
C MET A 368 -6.61 -126.44 35.50
N THR A 369 -5.68 -126.33 36.46
CA THR A 369 -5.86 -126.65 37.83
C THR A 369 -6.75 -125.58 38.53
N GLN A 370 -7.43 -125.89 39.55
CA GLN A 370 -8.32 -125.04 40.33
C GLN A 370 -7.64 -123.78 40.93
N GLN A 371 -6.29 -123.84 41.10
CA GLN A 371 -5.46 -122.68 41.56
C GLN A 371 -5.07 -121.72 40.44
N SER A 372 -5.19 -121.97 39.16
CA SER A 372 -4.84 -121.18 37.97
C SER A 372 -6.10 -120.50 37.34
N VAL A 373 -7.26 -120.87 37.66
CA VAL A 373 -8.56 -120.30 37.25
C VAL A 373 -9.00 -119.29 38.26
#